data_52901e661a0aa9ca311c80b0048db61c
#
_entry.id   52901e661a0aa9ca311c80b0048db61c
#
_cell.length_a   1.000
_cell.length_b   1.000
_cell.length_c   1.000
_cell.angle_alpha   90.00
_cell.angle_beta   90.00
_cell.angle_gamma   90.00
#
_symmetry.space_group_name_H-M   'P 1'
#
loop_
_entity.id
_entity.type
_entity.pdbx_description
1 polymer ?
#
loop_
_entity_poly.entity_id
_entity_poly.type
_entity_poly.pdbx_seq_one_letter_code
_entity_poly.pdbx_strand_id
1 'polypeptide(L)'
;LATIEAKYREIEKTVTDLEQDIVDIERELDQARWKSIDMEWETLMKEKEGWIYGNKQLEAARLDELYDQKTFLTSSSREITEAISAGHEAKIALRRALKSLEGAKDYSTWDTFLGGGLIATSLKHSKLDESENAIHASQRSLQKFQTELLDIQQINAENLSVERDSFVTFADYIFDD
;
A
#
# COMPACT_ATOMS: atom_id res chain seq x y z
N LEU A 1 -12.48 -44.85 36.08
CA LEU A 1 -13.27 -44.02 35.14
C LEU A 1 -12.45 -42.78 34.74
N ALA A 2 -12.01 -41.93 35.66
CA ALA A 2 -11.23 -40.70 35.34
C ALA A 2 -9.98 -40.92 34.47
N THR A 3 -9.27 -42.05 34.65
CA THR A 3 -8.07 -42.42 33.89
C THR A 3 -8.39 -42.80 32.43
N ILE A 4 -9.54 -43.40 32.20
CA ILE A 4 -10.01 -43.80 30.87
C ILE A 4 -10.49 -42.55 30.10
N GLU A 5 -11.19 -41.65 30.77
CA GLU A 5 -11.62 -40.38 30.17
C GLU A 5 -10.45 -39.48 29.80
N ALA A 6 -9.39 -39.45 30.63
CA ALA A 6 -8.18 -38.70 30.31
C ALA A 6 -7.48 -39.24 29.05
N LYS A 7 -7.34 -40.58 28.96
CA LYS A 7 -6.79 -41.23 27.76
C LYS A 7 -7.64 -41.00 26.51
N TYR A 8 -8.95 -41.03 26.67
CA TYR A 8 -9.85 -40.76 25.55
C TYR A 8 -9.65 -39.36 25.00
N ARG A 9 -9.59 -38.32 25.86
CA ARG A 9 -9.32 -36.94 25.44
C ARG A 9 -7.94 -36.74 24.80
N GLU A 10 -6.94 -37.46 25.30
CA GLU A 10 -5.59 -37.44 24.72
C GLU A 10 -5.58 -38.01 23.29
N ILE A 11 -6.29 -39.15 23.09
CA ILE A 11 -6.45 -39.75 21.76
C ILE A 11 -7.23 -38.83 20.83
N GLU A 12 -8.32 -38.27 21.30
CA GLU A 12 -9.14 -37.33 20.53
C GLU A 12 -8.33 -36.11 20.06
N LYS A 13 -7.53 -35.54 20.96
CA LYS A 13 -6.59 -34.48 20.60
C LYS A 13 -5.55 -34.94 19.56
N THR A 14 -4.97 -36.07 19.73
CA THR A 14 -3.98 -36.62 18.78
C THR A 14 -4.59 -36.83 17.40
N VAL A 15 -5.84 -37.31 17.32
CA VAL A 15 -6.56 -37.47 16.05
C VAL A 15 -6.75 -36.10 15.37
N THR A 16 -7.19 -35.09 16.12
CA THR A 16 -7.38 -33.75 15.58
C THR A 16 -6.05 -33.14 15.09
N ASP A 17 -4.98 -33.30 15.85
CA ASP A 17 -3.64 -32.83 15.46
C ASP A 17 -3.16 -33.52 14.17
N LEU A 18 -3.36 -34.83 14.03
CA LEU A 18 -3.02 -35.60 12.82
C LEU A 18 -3.88 -35.21 11.61
N GLU A 19 -5.17 -34.92 11.80
CA GLU A 19 -6.05 -34.45 10.74
C GLU A 19 -5.57 -33.07 10.22
N GLN A 20 -5.12 -32.20 11.11
CA GLN A 20 -4.55 -30.90 10.72
C GLN A 20 -3.23 -31.07 9.96
N ASP A 21 -2.34 -31.96 10.43
CA ASP A 21 -1.07 -32.27 9.76
C ASP A 21 -1.31 -32.81 8.33
N ILE A 22 -2.32 -33.64 8.13
CA ILE A 22 -2.69 -34.16 6.79
C ILE A 22 -3.08 -32.98 5.88
N VAL A 23 -3.93 -32.08 6.35
CA VAL A 23 -4.36 -30.91 5.56
C VAL A 23 -3.18 -30.02 5.18
N ASP A 24 -2.24 -29.82 6.09
CA ASP A 24 -1.06 -28.99 5.85
C ASP A 24 -0.09 -29.64 4.85
N ILE A 25 0.13 -30.97 4.94
CA ILE A 25 0.94 -31.74 3.99
C ILE A 25 0.28 -31.74 2.59
N GLU A 26 -1.03 -31.92 2.49
CA GLU A 26 -1.75 -31.85 1.21
C GLU A 26 -1.59 -30.47 0.55
N ARG A 27 -1.67 -29.40 1.35
CA ARG A 27 -1.44 -28.03 0.87
C ARG A 27 -0.02 -27.81 0.36
N GLU A 28 0.98 -28.31 1.07
CA GLU A 28 2.38 -28.24 0.64
C GLU A 28 2.63 -29.02 -0.65
N LEU A 29 2.04 -30.20 -0.80
CA LEU A 29 2.13 -31.03 -2.01
C LEU A 29 1.50 -30.31 -3.22
N ASP A 30 0.34 -29.71 -3.03
CA ASP A 30 -0.31 -28.92 -4.10
C ASP A 30 0.54 -27.72 -4.50
N GLN A 31 1.11 -26.98 -3.56
CA GLN A 31 2.01 -25.86 -3.86
C GLN A 31 3.26 -26.32 -4.61
N ALA A 32 3.88 -27.42 -4.22
CA ALA A 32 5.04 -27.98 -4.91
C ALA A 32 4.71 -28.40 -6.35
N ARG A 33 3.54 -28.98 -6.56
CA ARG A 33 3.05 -29.40 -7.87
C ARG A 33 2.80 -28.19 -8.80
N TRP A 34 2.13 -27.14 -8.30
CA TRP A 34 1.90 -25.92 -9.07
C TRP A 34 3.22 -25.24 -9.46
N LYS A 35 4.17 -25.18 -8.54
CA LYS A 35 5.51 -24.61 -8.80
C LYS A 35 6.25 -25.38 -9.91
N SER A 36 6.14 -26.70 -9.95
CA SER A 36 6.72 -27.53 -11.04
C SER A 36 6.06 -27.21 -12.38
N ILE A 37 4.73 -27.11 -12.41
CA ILE A 37 3.97 -26.78 -13.63
C ILE A 37 4.34 -25.38 -14.14
N ASP A 38 4.48 -24.39 -13.25
CA ASP A 38 4.89 -23.03 -13.61
C ASP A 38 6.29 -23.02 -14.24
N MET A 39 7.24 -23.78 -13.69
CA MET A 39 8.60 -23.92 -14.24
C MET A 39 8.61 -24.58 -15.63
N GLU A 40 7.82 -25.64 -15.82
CA GLU A 40 7.68 -26.31 -17.12
C GLU A 40 7.05 -25.34 -18.14
N TRP A 41 6.03 -24.60 -17.74
CA TRP A 41 5.39 -23.59 -18.57
C TRP A 41 6.37 -22.49 -19.01
N GLU A 42 7.15 -21.93 -18.07
CA GLU A 42 8.16 -20.92 -18.39
C GLU A 42 9.21 -21.45 -19.36
N THR A 43 9.63 -22.71 -19.21
CA THR A 43 10.60 -23.36 -20.09
C THR A 43 10.05 -23.48 -21.51
N LEU A 44 8.84 -24.01 -21.65
CA LEU A 44 8.16 -24.15 -22.94
C LEU A 44 7.91 -22.79 -23.62
N MET A 45 7.58 -21.75 -22.84
CA MET A 45 7.40 -20.39 -23.38
C MET A 45 8.71 -19.83 -23.92
N LYS A 46 9.83 -20.01 -23.21
CA LYS A 46 11.16 -19.60 -23.69
C LYS A 46 11.59 -20.34 -24.96
N GLU A 47 11.35 -21.63 -25.03
CA GLU A 47 11.63 -22.43 -26.23
C GLU A 47 10.79 -21.94 -27.44
N LYS A 48 9.50 -21.69 -27.23
CA LYS A 48 8.61 -21.14 -28.23
C LYS A 48 9.05 -19.77 -28.74
N GLU A 49 9.43 -18.87 -27.81
CA GLU A 49 9.98 -17.55 -28.14
C GLU A 49 11.25 -17.68 -28.98
N GLY A 50 12.20 -18.52 -28.54
CA GLY A 50 13.43 -18.79 -29.31
C GLY A 50 13.15 -19.30 -30.71
N TRP A 51 12.15 -20.17 -30.88
CA TRP A 51 11.73 -20.66 -32.20
C TRP A 51 11.12 -19.55 -33.07
N ILE A 52 10.29 -18.67 -32.49
CA ILE A 52 9.70 -17.50 -33.17
C ILE A 52 10.80 -16.57 -33.68
N TYR A 53 11.74 -16.19 -32.83
CA TYR A 53 12.86 -15.31 -33.21
C TYR A 53 13.74 -15.91 -34.30
N GLY A 54 13.93 -17.23 -34.29
CA GLY A 54 14.75 -17.92 -35.31
C GLY A 54 14.06 -18.16 -36.65
N ASN A 55 12.71 -18.21 -36.70
CA ASN A 55 11.99 -18.71 -37.87
C ASN A 55 10.89 -17.79 -38.40
N LYS A 56 10.49 -16.74 -37.63
CA LYS A 56 9.27 -15.96 -37.91
C LYS A 56 9.50 -14.47 -37.67
N GLN A 57 10.10 -13.74 -38.61
CA GLN A 57 10.45 -12.32 -38.45
C GLN A 57 9.26 -11.41 -38.16
N LEU A 58 8.10 -11.61 -38.75
CA LEU A 58 6.93 -10.78 -38.52
C LEU A 58 6.36 -11.00 -37.14
N GLU A 59 6.28 -12.24 -36.72
CA GLU A 59 5.82 -12.62 -35.37
C GLU A 59 6.81 -12.21 -34.30
N ALA A 60 8.13 -12.21 -34.57
CA ALA A 60 9.16 -11.72 -33.69
C ALA A 60 9.02 -10.21 -33.45
N ALA A 61 8.82 -9.41 -34.50
CA ALA A 61 8.57 -7.98 -34.38
C ALA A 61 7.29 -7.69 -33.54
N ARG A 62 6.24 -8.50 -33.74
CA ARG A 62 5.03 -8.38 -32.93
C ARG A 62 5.24 -8.77 -31.47
N LEU A 63 6.11 -9.75 -31.22
CA LEU A 63 6.48 -10.17 -29.87
C LEU A 63 7.26 -9.06 -29.15
N ASP A 64 8.20 -8.41 -29.82
CA ASP A 64 8.95 -7.26 -29.29
C ASP A 64 7.98 -6.12 -28.91
N GLU A 65 7.04 -5.76 -29.79
CA GLU A 65 6.02 -4.76 -29.50
C GLU A 65 5.17 -5.12 -28.26
N LEU A 66 4.81 -6.38 -28.10
CA LEU A 66 4.06 -6.86 -26.93
C LEU A 66 4.89 -6.81 -25.65
N TYR A 67 6.18 -7.08 -25.71
CA TYR A 67 7.08 -6.92 -24.57
C TYR A 67 7.23 -5.46 -24.14
N ASP A 68 7.37 -4.56 -25.11
CA ASP A 68 7.41 -3.12 -24.84
C ASP A 68 6.11 -2.65 -24.18
N GLN A 69 4.95 -3.07 -24.72
CA GLN A 69 3.64 -2.76 -24.12
C GLN A 69 3.51 -3.35 -22.70
N LYS A 70 3.92 -4.59 -22.49
CA LYS A 70 3.89 -5.24 -21.17
C LYS A 70 4.76 -4.48 -20.17
N THR A 71 5.97 -4.10 -20.59
CA THR A 71 6.91 -3.35 -19.74
C THR A 71 6.32 -2.00 -19.36
N PHE A 72 5.77 -1.27 -20.32
CA PHE A 72 5.10 -0.01 -20.12
C PHE A 72 3.91 -0.14 -19.14
N LEU A 73 3.02 -1.11 -19.38
CA LEU A 73 1.84 -1.33 -18.53
C LEU A 73 2.23 -1.74 -17.10
N THR A 74 3.27 -2.57 -16.96
CA THR A 74 3.77 -3.01 -15.66
C THR A 74 4.36 -1.84 -14.87
N SER A 75 5.15 -0.98 -15.53
CA SER A 75 5.68 0.24 -14.93
C SER A 75 4.55 1.18 -14.52
N SER A 76 3.61 1.48 -15.43
CA SER A 76 2.46 2.35 -15.14
C SER A 76 1.61 1.83 -13.98
N SER A 77 1.36 0.52 -13.92
CA SER A 77 0.60 -0.10 -12.82
C SER A 77 1.30 0.05 -11.47
N ARG A 78 2.64 -0.04 -11.47
CA ARG A 78 3.44 0.18 -10.25
C ARG A 78 3.31 1.62 -9.78
N GLU A 79 3.57 2.60 -10.63
CA GLU A 79 3.49 4.04 -10.28
C GLU A 79 2.09 4.43 -9.78
N ILE A 80 1.03 3.92 -10.44
CA ILE A 80 -0.34 4.13 -9.98
C ILE A 80 -0.56 3.56 -8.57
N THR A 81 -0.01 2.38 -8.30
CA THR A 81 -0.14 1.74 -6.98
C THR A 81 0.62 2.54 -5.90
N GLU A 82 1.81 3.04 -6.22
CA GLU A 82 2.62 3.90 -5.35
C GLU A 82 1.90 5.23 -5.05
N ALA A 83 1.32 5.86 -6.06
CA ALA A 83 0.53 7.08 -5.89
C ALA A 83 -0.73 6.86 -5.05
N ILE A 84 -1.47 5.77 -5.27
CA ILE A 84 -2.63 5.41 -4.44
C ILE A 84 -2.21 5.24 -2.98
N SER A 85 -1.10 4.55 -2.73
CA SER A 85 -0.56 4.35 -1.38
C SER A 85 -0.18 5.68 -0.71
N ALA A 86 0.57 6.53 -1.42
CA ALA A 86 0.96 7.85 -0.94
C ALA A 86 -0.26 8.75 -0.67
N GLY A 87 -1.29 8.71 -1.55
CA GLY A 87 -2.55 9.42 -1.34
C GLY A 87 -3.31 8.96 -0.10
N HIS A 88 -3.31 7.67 0.18
CA HIS A 88 -3.88 7.13 1.42
C HIS A 88 -3.11 7.59 2.65
N GLU A 89 -1.78 7.59 2.61
CA GLU A 89 -0.92 8.10 3.70
C GLU A 89 -1.19 9.59 3.95
N ALA A 90 -1.25 10.40 2.91
CA ALA A 90 -1.55 11.83 2.99
C ALA A 90 -2.94 12.08 3.61
N LYS A 91 -3.96 11.34 3.18
CA LYS A 91 -5.31 11.41 3.74
C LYS A 91 -5.35 11.09 5.24
N ILE A 92 -4.60 10.08 5.68
CA ILE A 92 -4.52 9.71 7.10
C ILE A 92 -3.79 10.80 7.88
N ALA A 93 -2.69 11.34 7.36
CA ALA A 93 -1.93 12.40 7.99
C ALA A 93 -2.76 13.69 8.15
N LEU A 94 -3.48 14.11 7.10
CA LEU A 94 -4.40 15.25 7.14
C LEU A 94 -5.51 15.07 8.19
N ARG A 95 -6.10 13.88 8.28
CA ARG A 95 -7.13 13.59 9.30
C ARG A 95 -6.56 13.69 10.72
N ARG A 96 -5.31 13.27 10.93
CA ARG A 96 -4.64 13.40 12.24
C ARG A 96 -4.37 14.87 12.55
N ALA A 97 -3.89 15.65 11.59
CA ALA A 97 -3.67 17.08 11.77
C ALA A 97 -4.98 17.81 12.10
N LEU A 98 -6.06 17.54 11.38
CA LEU A 98 -7.38 18.11 11.65
C LEU A 98 -7.87 17.79 13.07
N LYS A 99 -7.80 16.51 13.46
CA LYS A 99 -8.20 16.07 14.81
C LYS A 99 -7.37 16.73 15.91
N SER A 100 -6.07 16.90 15.68
CA SER A 100 -5.17 17.56 16.64
C SER A 100 -5.51 19.06 16.79
N LEU A 101 -5.83 19.73 15.68
CA LEU A 101 -6.28 21.12 15.68
C LEU A 101 -7.64 21.30 16.37
N GLU A 102 -8.60 20.42 16.14
CA GLU A 102 -9.88 20.43 16.85
C GLU A 102 -9.68 20.29 18.36
N GLY A 103 -8.84 19.34 18.79
CA GLY A 103 -8.47 19.19 20.20
C GLY A 103 -7.81 20.44 20.77
N ALA A 104 -6.91 21.09 20.05
CA ALA A 104 -6.27 22.33 20.49
C ALA A 104 -7.27 23.50 20.62
N LYS A 105 -8.25 23.58 19.71
CA LYS A 105 -9.33 24.58 19.78
C LYS A 105 -10.21 24.41 21.02
N ASP A 106 -10.57 23.18 21.36
CA ASP A 106 -11.40 22.89 22.53
C ASP A 106 -10.70 23.31 23.83
N TYR A 107 -9.40 23.05 23.95
CA TYR A 107 -8.60 23.50 25.10
C TYR A 107 -8.46 25.02 25.16
N SER A 108 -8.38 25.72 24.03
CA SER A 108 -8.35 27.19 23.98
C SER A 108 -9.64 27.82 24.46
N THR A 109 -10.78 27.20 24.19
CA THR A 109 -12.12 27.66 24.63
C THR A 109 -12.33 27.42 26.11
N TRP A 110 -11.81 26.30 26.64
CA TRP A 110 -11.87 25.97 28.09
C TRP A 110 -11.04 26.91 28.95
N ASP A 111 -9.85 27.31 28.49
CA ASP A 111 -8.96 28.23 29.17
C ASP A 111 -9.59 29.64 29.36
N THR A 112 -10.39 30.06 28.40
CA THR A 112 -11.12 31.34 28.45
C THR A 112 -12.27 31.30 29.47
N PHE A 113 -12.82 30.11 29.76
CA PHE A 113 -14.02 29.96 30.58
C PHE A 113 -13.72 29.66 32.08
N LEU A 114 -12.57 29.05 32.40
CA LEU A 114 -12.23 28.54 33.74
C LEU A 114 -11.05 29.24 34.44
N GLY A 115 -10.49 30.32 33.89
CA GLY A 115 -9.43 31.11 34.55
C GLY A 115 -8.14 30.30 34.72
N GLY A 116 -7.43 30.07 33.62
CA GLY A 116 -6.32 29.14 33.48
C GLY A 116 -5.18 29.35 34.46
N GLY A 117 -4.91 28.33 35.26
CA GLY A 117 -3.69 28.19 36.05
C GLY A 117 -2.52 27.63 35.23
N LEU A 118 -1.31 27.64 35.80
CA LEU A 118 -0.05 27.17 35.18
C LEU A 118 -0.12 25.78 34.51
N ILE A 119 -1.02 24.90 34.96
CA ILE A 119 -1.23 23.56 34.44
C ILE A 119 -1.94 23.61 33.06
N ALA A 120 -2.92 24.50 32.88
CA ALA A 120 -3.63 24.68 31.61
C ALA A 120 -2.69 25.24 30.53
N THR A 121 -1.77 26.12 30.89
CA THR A 121 -0.76 26.68 29.98
C THR A 121 0.21 25.61 29.48
N SER A 122 0.68 24.71 30.32
CA SER A 122 1.57 23.61 29.92
C SER A 122 0.88 22.60 29.01
N LEU A 123 -0.37 22.26 29.31
CA LEU A 123 -1.19 21.38 28.45
C LEU A 123 -1.50 22.02 27.07
N LYS A 124 -1.73 23.32 27.04
CA LYS A 124 -1.96 24.09 25.81
C LYS A 124 -0.73 24.08 24.91
N HIS A 125 0.47 24.33 25.47
CA HIS A 125 1.71 24.24 24.69
C HIS A 125 1.92 22.84 24.14
N SER A 126 1.73 21.80 24.97
CA SER A 126 1.84 20.40 24.48
C SER A 126 0.87 20.06 23.34
N LYS A 127 -0.35 20.59 23.38
CA LYS A 127 -1.36 20.36 22.31
C LYS A 127 -1.08 21.16 21.06
N LEU A 128 -0.52 22.34 21.17
CA LEU A 128 -0.06 23.14 20.03
C LEU A 128 1.14 22.45 19.34
N ASP A 129 2.12 21.99 20.11
CA ASP A 129 3.27 21.25 19.60
C ASP A 129 2.83 19.95 18.88
N GLU A 130 1.84 19.22 19.44
CA GLU A 130 1.26 18.04 18.82
C GLU A 130 0.59 18.39 17.48
N SER A 131 -0.14 19.51 17.43
CA SER A 131 -0.80 19.99 16.22
C SER A 131 0.21 20.41 15.16
N GLU A 132 1.25 21.13 15.51
CA GLU A 132 2.34 21.54 14.63
C GLU A 132 3.05 20.32 14.03
N ASN A 133 3.41 19.34 14.87
CA ASN A 133 4.00 18.10 14.39
C ASN A 133 3.09 17.32 13.44
N ALA A 134 1.78 17.30 13.70
CA ALA A 134 0.81 16.64 12.83
C ALA A 134 0.66 17.37 11.50
N ILE A 135 0.70 18.71 11.47
CA ILE A 135 0.70 19.53 10.25
C ILE A 135 1.95 19.24 9.42
N HIS A 136 3.13 19.29 10.03
CA HIS A 136 4.38 18.96 9.31
C HIS A 136 4.41 17.53 8.77
N ALA A 137 3.83 16.57 9.49
CA ALA A 137 3.69 15.21 8.99
C ALA A 137 2.74 15.15 7.77
N SER A 138 1.65 15.91 7.79
CA SER A 138 0.71 15.97 6.66
C SER A 138 1.34 16.63 5.42
N GLN A 139 2.09 17.71 5.60
CA GLN A 139 2.85 18.36 4.52
C GLN A 139 3.82 17.39 3.85
N ARG A 140 4.62 16.66 4.62
CA ARG A 140 5.54 15.65 4.05
C ARG A 140 4.81 14.53 3.28
N SER A 141 3.68 14.07 3.79
CA SER A 141 2.88 13.05 3.09
C SER A 141 2.24 13.59 1.81
N LEU A 142 1.84 14.85 1.79
CA LEU A 142 1.32 15.51 0.59
C LEU A 142 2.43 15.73 -0.45
N GLN A 143 3.63 16.12 -0.04
CA GLN A 143 4.78 16.24 -0.95
C GLN A 143 5.13 14.90 -1.59
N LYS A 144 5.14 13.80 -0.79
CA LYS A 144 5.34 12.46 -1.32
C LYS A 144 4.27 12.11 -2.36
N PHE A 145 2.99 12.34 -2.04
CA PHE A 145 1.90 12.08 -2.98
C PHE A 145 2.02 12.90 -4.26
N GLN A 146 2.43 14.17 -4.18
CA GLN A 146 2.69 15.01 -5.35
C GLN A 146 3.79 14.40 -6.23
N THR A 147 4.89 13.91 -5.64
CA THR A 147 5.97 13.27 -6.38
C THR A 147 5.47 12.06 -7.16
N GLU A 148 4.73 11.16 -6.51
CA GLU A 148 4.17 9.97 -7.17
C GLU A 148 3.19 10.32 -8.30
N LEU A 149 2.42 11.41 -8.16
CA LEU A 149 1.55 11.89 -9.24
C LEU A 149 2.34 12.44 -10.43
N LEU A 150 3.48 13.10 -10.18
CA LEU A 150 4.36 13.57 -11.26
C LEU A 150 4.99 12.41 -12.01
N ASP A 151 5.36 11.33 -11.34
CA ASP A 151 5.90 10.12 -11.96
C ASP A 151 4.86 9.47 -12.88
N ILE A 152 3.58 9.39 -12.47
CA ILE A 152 2.48 8.96 -13.35
C ILE A 152 2.35 9.87 -14.58
N GLN A 153 2.47 11.19 -14.42
CA GLN A 153 2.36 12.13 -15.53
C GLN A 153 3.52 11.96 -16.53
N GLN A 154 4.72 11.69 -16.08
CA GLN A 154 5.87 11.42 -16.96
C GLN A 154 5.66 10.17 -17.82
N ILE A 155 5.08 9.13 -17.24
CA ILE A 155 4.81 7.87 -17.94
C ILE A 155 3.64 8.00 -18.93
N ASN A 156 2.63 8.80 -18.60
CA ASN A 156 1.38 8.90 -19.35
C ASN A 156 1.14 10.29 -19.97
N ALA A 157 2.18 11.01 -20.34
CA ALA A 157 2.12 12.41 -20.83
C ALA A 157 1.10 12.67 -21.96
N GLU A 158 0.59 11.63 -22.63
CA GLU A 158 -0.39 11.75 -23.71
C GLU A 158 -1.83 11.34 -23.35
N ASN A 159 -2.08 10.64 -22.22
CA ASN A 159 -3.36 9.95 -22.01
C ASN A 159 -4.09 10.21 -20.69
N LEU A 160 -3.50 10.86 -19.70
CA LEU A 160 -4.20 11.19 -18.44
C LEU A 160 -4.51 12.69 -18.38
N SER A 161 -5.75 13.04 -18.73
CA SER A 161 -6.35 14.31 -18.33
C SER A 161 -6.76 14.23 -16.84
N VAL A 162 -5.78 14.06 -15.95
CA VAL A 162 -6.00 14.49 -14.57
C VAL A 162 -6.11 16.01 -14.64
N GLU A 163 -7.14 16.58 -14.02
CA GLU A 163 -7.29 18.05 -13.91
C GLU A 163 -6.05 18.60 -13.19
N ARG A 164 -5.01 18.80 -13.97
CA ARG A 164 -3.70 19.27 -13.55
C ARG A 164 -3.82 20.61 -12.84
N ASP A 165 -4.74 21.46 -13.30
CA ASP A 165 -4.92 22.81 -12.78
C ASP A 165 -5.46 22.80 -11.35
N SER A 166 -6.38 21.90 -11.01
CA SER A 166 -6.90 21.76 -9.64
C SER A 166 -5.86 21.25 -8.66
N PHE A 167 -4.98 20.35 -9.11
CA PHE A 167 -3.94 19.79 -8.23
C PHE A 167 -2.77 20.76 -8.05
N VAL A 168 -2.32 21.43 -9.11
CA VAL A 168 -1.28 22.47 -9.02
C VAL A 168 -1.75 23.61 -8.13
N THR A 169 -2.98 24.08 -8.29
CA THR A 169 -3.58 25.13 -7.43
C THR A 169 -3.66 24.69 -5.97
N PHE A 170 -3.98 23.42 -5.71
CA PHE A 170 -4.01 22.87 -4.35
C PHE A 170 -2.59 22.73 -3.75
N ALA A 171 -1.63 22.31 -4.55
CA ALA A 171 -0.24 22.20 -4.12
C ALA A 171 0.37 23.58 -3.84
N ASP A 172 0.18 24.55 -4.72
CA ASP A 172 0.61 25.93 -4.54
C ASP A 172 0.00 26.55 -3.27
N TYR A 173 -1.30 26.34 -3.03
CA TYR A 173 -1.97 26.83 -1.83
C TYR A 173 -1.41 26.27 -0.51
N ILE A 174 -0.90 25.02 -0.51
CA ILE A 174 -0.39 24.37 0.69
C ILE A 174 1.11 24.59 0.91
N PHE A 175 1.88 24.84 -0.15
CA PHE A 175 3.35 24.82 -0.12
C PHE A 175 4.01 26.18 -0.41
N ASP A 176 3.24 27.20 -0.77
CA ASP A 176 3.76 28.51 -1.21
C ASP A 176 3.75 29.58 -0.10
N ASP A 177 3.85 29.14 1.20
CA ASP A 177 3.96 30.06 2.35
C ASP A 177 5.30 29.87 3.09
#